data_6f9f54a2cc7b5721fe511194fb5dac40
#
_entry.id   6f9f54a2cc7b5721fe511194fb5dac40
#
_cell.length_a   1.000
_cell.length_b   1.000
_cell.length_c   1.000
_cell.angle_alpha   90.00
_cell.angle_beta   90.00
_cell.angle_gamma   90.00
#
_symmetry.space_group_name_H-M   'P 1'
#
loop_
_entity.id
_entity.type
_entity.pdbx_description
1 polymer ?
#
loop_
_entity_poly.entity_id
_entity_poly.type
_entity_poly.pdbx_seq_one_letter_code
_entity_poly.pdbx_strand_id
1 'polypeptide(L)'
;FGALAFGIGTSEVEHVLASQTLPQSRPGTMAINVNGSAPSGVTAKDIVLAIISRSGTGGGIGYIIEYRGSAIEALSMEGRMTVCNMSIEAGAKAGLIAPDDTTFDYLKGRPNAPAGAAWDEAVLEWRTLVSDVDVPFDKSVDIDATKLEPHVTWGTNPAHVIPISAPIPGPDSYDDPVEAGTAERALEYMGLTAGSKLSDVAIDTVFIGSCTNSRIEDLRAAAAVARGRKVHDGMRTLVVPGSFEVKTQAEEEGLDQVFKDAG
;
A
#
# COMPACT_ATOMS: atom_id res chain seq x y z
N PHE A 1 -15.47 3.25 -1.60
CA PHE A 1 -16.51 4.11 -2.19
C PHE A 1 -17.73 3.33 -2.68
N GLY A 2 -17.97 2.08 -2.23
CA GLY A 2 -19.11 1.25 -2.59
C GLY A 2 -19.04 0.64 -4.00
N ALA A 3 -17.93 0.75 -4.69
CA ALA A 3 -17.69 0.12 -5.98
C ALA A 3 -16.56 -0.92 -5.89
N LEU A 4 -16.75 -2.06 -6.56
CA LEU A 4 -15.69 -3.06 -6.70
C LEU A 4 -14.72 -2.61 -7.81
N ALA A 5 -13.48 -2.34 -7.44
CA ALA A 5 -12.43 -1.92 -8.35
C ALA A 5 -11.38 -3.02 -8.54
N PHE A 6 -11.01 -3.27 -9.79
CA PHE A 6 -9.99 -4.25 -10.15
C PHE A 6 -8.72 -3.55 -10.64
N GLY A 7 -7.56 -4.04 -10.19
CA GLY A 7 -6.31 -3.80 -10.88
C GLY A 7 -6.19 -4.75 -12.08
N ILE A 8 -5.91 -4.21 -13.26
CA ILE A 8 -5.76 -5.00 -14.49
C ILE A 8 -4.43 -4.71 -15.18
N GLY A 9 -3.88 -5.73 -15.83
CA GLY A 9 -2.64 -5.63 -16.59
C GLY A 9 -2.84 -5.11 -18.02
N THR A 10 -1.74 -4.86 -18.72
CA THR A 10 -1.74 -4.23 -20.07
C THR A 10 -2.58 -4.98 -21.09
N SER A 11 -2.50 -6.33 -21.11
CA SER A 11 -3.29 -7.16 -22.02
C SER A 11 -4.79 -7.10 -21.76
N GLU A 12 -5.17 -6.98 -20.49
CA GLU A 12 -6.58 -6.81 -20.10
C GLU A 12 -7.09 -5.41 -20.43
N VAL A 13 -6.24 -4.39 -20.33
CA VAL A 13 -6.56 -3.01 -20.75
C VAL A 13 -6.90 -2.98 -22.24
N GLU A 14 -6.12 -3.63 -23.09
CA GLU A 14 -6.41 -3.75 -24.52
C GLU A 14 -7.80 -4.37 -24.78
N HIS A 15 -8.09 -5.50 -24.10
CA HIS A 15 -9.39 -6.16 -24.21
C HIS A 15 -10.55 -5.26 -23.78
N VAL A 16 -10.41 -4.57 -22.64
CA VAL A 16 -11.45 -3.65 -22.12
C VAL A 16 -11.67 -2.47 -23.04
N LEU A 17 -10.61 -1.89 -23.62
CA LEU A 17 -10.74 -0.79 -24.58
C LEU A 17 -11.46 -1.24 -25.86
N ALA A 18 -11.23 -2.47 -26.31
CA ALA A 18 -11.84 -2.99 -27.53
C ALA A 18 -13.30 -3.44 -27.31
N SER A 19 -13.62 -4.07 -26.18
CA SER A 19 -14.89 -4.77 -25.99
C SER A 19 -15.78 -4.20 -24.88
N GLN A 20 -15.29 -3.31 -24.03
CA GLN A 20 -15.95 -2.79 -22.84
C GLN A 20 -16.34 -3.91 -21.83
N THR A 21 -15.67 -5.06 -21.91
CA THR A 21 -15.92 -6.23 -21.07
C THR A 21 -14.62 -6.79 -20.52
N LEU A 22 -14.70 -7.45 -19.37
CA LEU A 22 -13.58 -8.21 -18.79
C LEU A 22 -14.12 -9.52 -18.21
N PRO A 23 -13.84 -10.68 -18.83
CA PRO A 23 -14.23 -11.98 -18.28
C PRO A 23 -13.57 -12.22 -16.93
N GLN A 24 -14.36 -12.52 -15.91
CA GLN A 24 -13.87 -12.84 -14.58
C GLN A 24 -14.45 -14.16 -14.07
N SER A 25 -13.60 -15.01 -13.50
CA SER A 25 -14.07 -16.12 -12.68
C SER A 25 -14.56 -15.58 -11.33
N ARG A 26 -15.61 -16.19 -10.76
CA ARG A 26 -16.08 -15.82 -9.42
C ARG A 26 -14.93 -16.02 -8.41
N PRO A 27 -14.53 -14.98 -7.68
CA PRO A 27 -13.49 -15.09 -6.67
C PRO A 27 -14.04 -15.69 -5.38
N GLY A 28 -13.16 -16.30 -4.60
CA GLY A 28 -13.39 -16.55 -3.18
C GLY A 28 -13.28 -15.26 -2.36
N THR A 29 -13.65 -15.34 -1.09
CA THR A 29 -13.58 -14.24 -0.12
C THR A 29 -12.47 -14.47 0.89
N MET A 30 -11.66 -13.44 1.17
CA MET A 30 -10.58 -13.52 2.14
C MET A 30 -10.66 -12.36 3.12
N ALA A 31 -10.68 -12.65 4.42
CA ALA A 31 -10.56 -11.63 5.45
C ALA A 31 -9.10 -11.45 5.87
N ILE A 32 -8.64 -10.21 5.98
CA ILE A 32 -7.38 -9.87 6.63
C ILE A 32 -7.70 -8.94 7.82
N ASN A 33 -7.56 -9.48 9.02
CA ASN A 33 -7.85 -8.78 10.27
C ASN A 33 -6.55 -8.20 10.83
N VAL A 34 -6.44 -6.88 10.88
CA VAL A 34 -5.27 -6.19 11.44
C VAL A 34 -5.72 -5.45 12.69
N ASN A 35 -5.37 -6.00 13.85
CA ASN A 35 -5.82 -5.50 15.14
C ASN A 35 -4.66 -4.88 15.96
N GLY A 36 -5.03 -3.98 16.85
CA GLY A 36 -4.09 -3.24 17.68
C GLY A 36 -3.76 -1.87 17.10
N SER A 37 -2.87 -1.16 17.76
CA SER A 37 -2.37 0.15 17.32
C SER A 37 -0.98 0.00 16.73
N ALA A 38 -0.80 0.40 15.49
CA ALA A 38 0.51 0.37 14.84
C ALA A 38 1.49 1.32 15.57
N PRO A 39 2.74 0.90 15.79
CA PRO A 39 3.77 1.76 16.39
C PRO A 39 4.06 3.01 15.55
N SER A 40 4.59 4.04 16.21
CA SER A 40 5.04 5.25 15.51
C SER A 40 6.08 4.91 14.43
N GLY A 41 5.90 5.47 13.23
CA GLY A 41 6.75 5.21 12.06
C GLY A 41 6.24 4.07 11.17
N VAL A 42 5.26 3.28 11.62
CA VAL A 42 4.58 2.28 10.78
C VAL A 42 3.45 2.95 10.01
N THR A 43 3.47 2.83 8.70
CA THR A 43 2.49 3.41 7.77
C THR A 43 1.55 2.34 7.20
N ALA A 44 0.54 2.75 6.46
CA ALA A 44 -0.35 1.83 5.73
C ALA A 44 0.44 0.92 4.76
N LYS A 45 1.54 1.42 4.18
CA LYS A 45 2.41 0.64 3.30
C LYS A 45 3.14 -0.47 4.07
N ASP A 46 3.60 -0.20 5.28
CA ASP A 46 4.25 -1.21 6.12
C ASP A 46 3.26 -2.32 6.49
N ILE A 47 2.01 -1.95 6.79
CA ILE A 47 0.94 -2.92 7.07
C ILE A 47 0.74 -3.86 5.88
N VAL A 48 0.57 -3.33 4.68
CA VAL A 48 0.34 -4.19 3.50
C VAL A 48 1.59 -4.96 3.09
N LEU A 49 2.78 -4.42 3.26
CA LEU A 49 4.03 -5.15 3.05
C LEU A 49 4.18 -6.31 4.04
N ALA A 50 3.84 -6.12 5.31
CA ALA A 50 3.81 -7.20 6.30
C ALA A 50 2.80 -8.29 5.94
N ILE A 51 1.65 -7.93 5.37
CA ILE A 51 0.65 -8.87 4.85
C ILE A 51 1.26 -9.69 3.71
N ILE A 52 1.91 -9.04 2.74
CA ILE A 52 2.54 -9.69 1.59
C ILE A 52 3.70 -10.59 2.04
N SER A 53 4.53 -10.13 2.99
CA SER A 53 5.60 -10.96 3.58
C SER A 53 5.08 -12.26 4.15
N ARG A 54 3.90 -12.22 4.80
CA ARG A 54 3.33 -13.38 5.47
C ARG A 54 2.57 -14.32 4.53
N SER A 55 1.94 -13.76 3.50
CA SER A 55 1.08 -14.53 2.57
C SER A 55 1.78 -14.90 1.26
N GLY A 56 2.91 -14.27 0.94
CA GLY A 56 3.55 -14.33 -0.36
C GLY A 56 2.79 -13.54 -1.44
N THR A 57 3.40 -13.38 -2.61
CA THR A 57 2.77 -12.74 -3.79
C THR A 57 1.61 -13.54 -4.39
N GLY A 58 1.46 -14.81 -3.99
CA GLY A 58 0.38 -15.70 -4.41
C GLY A 58 -0.71 -15.89 -3.37
N GLY A 59 -0.56 -15.33 -2.17
CA GLY A 59 -1.46 -15.59 -1.04
C GLY A 59 -2.91 -15.20 -1.25
N GLY A 60 -3.15 -14.21 -2.10
CA GLY A 60 -4.47 -13.69 -2.48
C GLY A 60 -5.00 -14.19 -3.83
N ILE A 61 -4.28 -15.08 -4.54
CA ILE A 61 -4.70 -15.55 -5.86
C ILE A 61 -6.09 -16.21 -5.78
N GLY A 62 -7.00 -15.73 -6.62
CA GLY A 62 -8.38 -16.21 -6.68
C GLY A 62 -9.32 -15.60 -5.65
N TYR A 63 -8.86 -14.68 -4.82
CA TYR A 63 -9.66 -14.02 -3.78
C TYR A 63 -9.89 -12.52 -4.05
N ILE A 64 -10.97 -12.02 -3.47
CA ILE A 64 -11.14 -10.61 -3.11
C ILE A 64 -10.89 -10.50 -1.61
N ILE A 65 -10.08 -9.53 -1.21
CA ILE A 65 -9.69 -9.33 0.19
C ILE A 65 -10.59 -8.25 0.82
N GLU A 66 -11.15 -8.54 1.99
CA GLU A 66 -11.70 -7.54 2.89
C GLU A 66 -10.71 -7.30 4.03
N TYR A 67 -10.22 -6.08 4.14
CA TYR A 67 -9.37 -5.64 5.25
C TYR A 67 -10.22 -5.12 6.39
N ARG A 68 -9.96 -5.63 7.60
CA ARG A 68 -10.76 -5.40 8.80
C ARG A 68 -9.87 -5.17 10.02
N GLY A 69 -10.47 -4.68 11.09
CA GLY A 69 -9.82 -4.54 12.40
C GLY A 69 -9.36 -3.12 12.71
N SER A 70 -9.07 -2.90 13.99
CA SER A 70 -8.86 -1.56 14.55
C SER A 70 -7.72 -0.78 13.91
N ALA A 71 -6.65 -1.45 13.44
CA ALA A 71 -5.56 -0.78 12.74
C ALA A 71 -5.97 -0.30 11.34
N ILE A 72 -6.87 -1.02 10.66
CA ILE A 72 -7.39 -0.62 9.34
C ILE A 72 -8.40 0.53 9.50
N GLU A 73 -9.27 0.45 10.49
CA GLU A 73 -10.25 1.50 10.79
C GLU A 73 -9.59 2.83 11.13
N ALA A 74 -8.43 2.79 11.81
CA ALA A 74 -7.66 3.97 12.18
C ALA A 74 -6.91 4.64 11.01
N LEU A 75 -6.84 4.00 9.83
CA LEU A 75 -6.17 4.57 8.66
C LEU A 75 -6.95 5.75 8.08
N SER A 76 -6.21 6.74 7.56
CA SER A 76 -6.74 7.76 6.66
C SER A 76 -7.30 7.12 5.39
N MET A 77 -8.10 7.86 4.60
CA MET A 77 -8.55 7.37 3.29
C MET A 77 -7.39 7.09 2.35
N GLU A 78 -6.35 7.89 2.38
CA GLU A 78 -5.12 7.70 1.61
C GLU A 78 -4.43 6.39 2.01
N GLY A 79 -4.33 6.10 3.31
CA GLY A 79 -3.81 4.85 3.83
C GLY A 79 -4.65 3.65 3.42
N ARG A 80 -5.99 3.75 3.48
CA ARG A 80 -6.91 2.71 3.00
C ARG A 80 -6.78 2.45 1.51
N MET A 81 -6.65 3.50 0.70
CA MET A 81 -6.39 3.37 -0.73
C MET A 81 -5.05 2.69 -1.02
N THR A 82 -4.01 2.95 -0.22
CA THR A 82 -2.73 2.27 -0.32
C THR A 82 -2.86 0.77 -0.08
N VAL A 83 -3.53 0.36 1.02
CA VAL A 83 -3.74 -1.05 1.34
C VAL A 83 -4.55 -1.77 0.25
N CYS A 84 -5.66 -1.17 -0.19
CA CYS A 84 -6.49 -1.76 -1.25
C CYS A 84 -5.76 -1.85 -2.60
N ASN A 85 -4.99 -0.83 -2.97
CA ASN A 85 -4.22 -0.83 -4.22
C ASN A 85 -3.17 -1.95 -4.23
N MET A 86 -2.45 -2.13 -3.12
CA MET A 86 -1.41 -3.15 -3.01
C MET A 86 -1.94 -4.59 -2.79
N SER A 87 -3.25 -4.80 -2.82
CA SER A 87 -3.83 -6.15 -2.83
C SER A 87 -3.42 -6.94 -4.07
N ILE A 88 -3.13 -6.25 -5.18
CA ILE A 88 -2.70 -6.85 -6.43
C ILE A 88 -1.31 -7.49 -6.28
N GLU A 89 -0.41 -6.85 -5.53
CA GLU A 89 0.92 -7.38 -5.22
C GLU A 89 0.86 -8.65 -4.36
N ALA A 90 -0.23 -8.84 -3.60
CA ALA A 90 -0.54 -10.09 -2.91
C ALA A 90 -1.22 -11.14 -3.82
N GLY A 91 -1.44 -10.81 -5.10
CA GLY A 91 -2.10 -11.67 -6.08
C GLY A 91 -3.63 -11.64 -6.03
N ALA A 92 -4.24 -10.80 -5.20
CA ALA A 92 -5.69 -10.71 -5.09
C ALA A 92 -6.31 -9.98 -6.30
N LYS A 93 -7.59 -10.27 -6.58
CA LYS A 93 -8.33 -9.59 -7.64
C LYS A 93 -8.72 -8.17 -7.24
N ALA A 94 -9.03 -7.94 -5.97
CA ALA A 94 -9.36 -6.63 -5.42
C ALA A 94 -9.16 -6.62 -3.91
N GLY A 95 -9.05 -5.42 -3.33
CA GLY A 95 -9.07 -5.17 -1.90
C GLY A 95 -10.21 -4.22 -1.54
N LEU A 96 -10.90 -4.50 -0.45
CA LEU A 96 -12.04 -3.74 0.05
C LEU A 96 -11.84 -3.38 1.51
N ILE A 97 -12.33 -2.22 1.91
CA ILE A 97 -12.51 -1.80 3.29
C ILE A 97 -13.95 -1.29 3.40
N ALA A 98 -14.69 -1.75 4.41
CA ALA A 98 -16.05 -1.30 4.64
C ALA A 98 -16.09 0.23 4.82
N PRO A 99 -17.07 0.93 4.21
CA PRO A 99 -17.20 2.37 4.37
C PRO A 99 -17.65 2.72 5.79
N ASP A 100 -17.05 3.76 6.36
CA ASP A 100 -17.35 4.32 7.67
C ASP A 100 -17.32 5.86 7.63
N ASP A 101 -17.37 6.50 8.80
CA ASP A 101 -17.37 7.96 8.87
C ASP A 101 -16.11 8.60 8.25
N THR A 102 -14.94 7.93 8.32
CA THR A 102 -13.72 8.38 7.61
C THR A 102 -13.95 8.45 6.10
N THR A 103 -14.64 7.45 5.54
CA THR A 103 -14.99 7.41 4.12
C THR A 103 -15.99 8.51 3.76
N PHE A 104 -17.00 8.72 4.61
CA PHE A 104 -18.04 9.73 4.36
C PHE A 104 -17.47 11.14 4.46
N ASP A 105 -16.65 11.42 5.47
CA ASP A 105 -16.01 12.73 5.61
C ASP A 105 -15.08 13.05 4.43
N TYR A 106 -14.36 12.03 3.92
CA TYR A 106 -13.52 12.19 2.74
C TYR A 106 -14.31 12.52 1.46
N LEU A 107 -15.51 11.95 1.30
CA LEU A 107 -16.36 12.16 0.11
C LEU A 107 -17.16 13.45 0.16
N LYS A 108 -17.50 13.93 1.36
CA LYS A 108 -18.39 15.08 1.56
C LYS A 108 -17.84 16.33 0.87
N GLY A 109 -18.68 16.92 0.03
CA GLY A 109 -18.34 18.16 -0.69
C GLY A 109 -17.44 18.00 -1.91
N ARG A 110 -17.07 16.76 -2.30
CA ARG A 110 -16.33 16.55 -3.54
C ARG A 110 -17.23 16.76 -4.77
N PRO A 111 -16.67 17.18 -5.93
CA PRO A 111 -17.44 17.63 -7.09
C PRO A 111 -18.49 16.61 -7.61
N ASN A 112 -18.21 15.31 -7.47
CA ASN A 112 -19.09 14.25 -7.96
C ASN A 112 -19.82 13.49 -6.84
N ALA A 113 -19.71 13.95 -5.59
CA ALA A 113 -20.43 13.36 -4.49
C ALA A 113 -21.88 13.87 -4.44
N PRO A 114 -22.84 13.07 -3.96
CA PRO A 114 -24.18 13.56 -3.70
C PRO A 114 -24.16 14.76 -2.76
N ALA A 115 -25.20 15.63 -2.83
CA ALA A 115 -25.32 16.79 -1.96
C ALA A 115 -26.74 16.94 -1.41
N GLY A 116 -26.89 17.64 -0.27
CA GLY A 116 -28.19 17.85 0.38
C GLY A 116 -28.87 16.53 0.76
N ALA A 117 -30.18 16.41 0.53
CA ALA A 117 -30.95 15.21 0.87
C ALA A 117 -30.42 13.92 0.21
N ALA A 118 -29.89 14.02 -1.02
CA ALA A 118 -29.30 12.89 -1.71
C ALA A 118 -28.02 12.38 -1.02
N TRP A 119 -27.30 13.26 -0.32
CA TRP A 119 -26.17 12.86 0.51
C TRP A 119 -26.64 12.04 1.72
N ASP A 120 -27.67 12.49 2.40
CA ASP A 120 -28.18 11.81 3.59
C ASP A 120 -28.72 10.41 3.24
N GLU A 121 -29.42 10.28 2.11
CA GLU A 121 -29.87 8.99 1.59
C GLU A 121 -28.69 8.07 1.22
N ALA A 122 -27.68 8.60 0.54
CA ALA A 122 -26.50 7.84 0.16
C ALA A 122 -25.72 7.33 1.39
N VAL A 123 -25.55 8.15 2.42
CA VAL A 123 -24.88 7.72 3.66
C VAL A 123 -25.65 6.62 4.36
N LEU A 124 -27.00 6.69 4.39
CA LEU A 124 -27.82 5.62 4.95
C LEU A 124 -27.63 4.30 4.20
N GLU A 125 -27.58 4.34 2.88
CA GLU A 125 -27.31 3.16 2.05
C GLU A 125 -25.89 2.64 2.26
N TRP A 126 -24.88 3.51 2.22
CA TRP A 126 -23.47 3.11 2.36
C TRP A 126 -23.17 2.46 3.70
N ARG A 127 -23.85 2.87 4.78
CA ARG A 127 -23.71 2.22 6.09
C ARG A 127 -24.20 0.76 6.10
N THR A 128 -24.98 0.34 5.10
CA THR A 128 -25.40 -1.07 4.97
C THR A 128 -24.39 -1.94 4.25
N LEU A 129 -23.31 -1.35 3.67
CA LEU A 129 -22.30 -2.06 2.90
C LEU A 129 -21.20 -2.71 3.78
N VAL A 130 -21.45 -2.83 5.06
CA VAL A 130 -20.60 -3.55 6.00
C VAL A 130 -20.95 -5.04 5.95
N SER A 131 -19.95 -5.90 5.92
CA SER A 131 -20.18 -7.35 6.01
C SER A 131 -20.82 -7.74 7.34
N ASP A 132 -21.70 -8.72 7.32
CA ASP A 132 -22.32 -9.25 8.53
C ASP A 132 -21.26 -9.76 9.52
N VAL A 133 -21.55 -9.68 10.83
CA VAL A 133 -20.58 -10.02 11.88
C VAL A 133 -20.09 -11.46 11.77
N ASP A 134 -20.99 -12.39 11.44
CA ASP A 134 -20.72 -13.82 11.39
C ASP A 134 -20.57 -14.35 9.95
N VAL A 135 -20.34 -13.47 8.97
CA VAL A 135 -20.17 -13.91 7.58
C VAL A 135 -18.94 -14.82 7.46
N PRO A 136 -19.08 -16.02 6.90
CA PRO A 136 -17.94 -16.89 6.67
C PRO A 136 -17.09 -16.37 5.50
N PHE A 137 -15.78 -16.33 5.70
CA PHE A 137 -14.80 -16.13 4.64
C PHE A 137 -14.17 -17.47 4.28
N ASP A 138 -13.85 -17.66 3.01
CA ASP A 138 -13.14 -18.88 2.55
C ASP A 138 -11.72 -18.96 3.13
N LYS A 139 -11.12 -17.81 3.44
CA LYS A 139 -9.79 -17.70 4.07
C LYS A 139 -9.75 -16.51 5.03
N SER A 140 -9.01 -16.66 6.13
CA SER A 140 -8.76 -15.57 7.08
C SER A 140 -7.29 -15.52 7.50
N VAL A 141 -6.76 -14.30 7.66
CA VAL A 141 -5.42 -14.03 8.18
C VAL A 141 -5.51 -12.96 9.25
N ASP A 142 -4.88 -13.22 10.41
CA ASP A 142 -4.84 -12.29 11.53
C ASP A 142 -3.44 -11.71 11.69
N ILE A 143 -3.35 -10.39 11.88
CA ILE A 143 -2.12 -9.63 12.08
C ILE A 143 -2.26 -8.77 13.33
N ASP A 144 -1.27 -8.85 14.20
CA ASP A 144 -1.12 -7.99 15.37
C ASP A 144 -0.31 -6.76 14.97
N ALA A 145 -1.01 -5.63 14.80
CA ALA A 145 -0.37 -4.37 14.39
C ALA A 145 0.63 -3.84 15.42
N THR A 146 0.48 -4.21 16.70
CA THR A 146 1.39 -3.75 17.76
C THR A 146 2.82 -4.26 17.62
N LYS A 147 3.01 -5.33 16.83
CA LYS A 147 4.30 -5.98 16.57
C LYS A 147 4.94 -5.58 15.24
N LEU A 148 4.28 -4.72 14.47
CA LEU A 148 4.82 -4.28 13.20
C LEU A 148 5.96 -3.29 13.39
N GLU A 149 6.90 -3.35 12.48
CA GLU A 149 7.97 -2.38 12.29
C GLU A 149 7.85 -1.77 10.88
N PRO A 150 8.53 -0.68 10.56
CA PRO A 150 8.69 -0.25 9.19
C PRO A 150 9.28 -1.38 8.33
N HIS A 151 8.71 -1.60 7.16
CA HIS A 151 9.11 -2.66 6.23
C HIS A 151 9.77 -2.10 4.99
N VAL A 152 10.68 -2.86 4.43
CA VAL A 152 11.40 -2.51 3.21
C VAL A 152 11.54 -3.72 2.30
N THR A 153 11.37 -3.50 1.00
CA THR A 153 11.67 -4.51 -0.01
C THR A 153 13.15 -4.43 -0.40
N TRP A 154 13.87 -5.54 -0.26
CA TRP A 154 15.30 -5.63 -0.54
C TRP A 154 15.60 -6.22 -1.92
N GLY A 155 14.60 -6.84 -2.57
CA GLY A 155 14.81 -7.60 -3.80
C GLY A 155 13.95 -7.12 -4.97
N THR A 156 13.65 -8.04 -5.88
CA THR A 156 13.05 -7.77 -7.19
C THR A 156 11.54 -7.99 -7.27
N ASN A 157 10.91 -8.39 -6.15
CA ASN A 157 9.46 -8.54 -6.07
C ASN A 157 8.93 -8.11 -4.69
N PRO A 158 7.62 -7.82 -4.54
CA PRO A 158 7.03 -7.34 -3.29
C PRO A 158 7.10 -8.34 -2.12
N ALA A 159 7.31 -9.64 -2.36
CA ALA A 159 7.50 -10.62 -1.28
C ALA A 159 8.93 -10.61 -0.71
N HIS A 160 9.90 -10.02 -1.42
CA HIS A 160 11.24 -9.80 -0.90
C HIS A 160 11.25 -8.65 0.11
N VAL A 161 10.41 -8.74 1.13
CA VAL A 161 10.21 -7.70 2.14
C VAL A 161 10.60 -8.21 3.52
N ILE A 162 11.21 -7.33 4.30
CA ILE A 162 11.63 -7.60 5.69
C ILE A 162 11.35 -6.37 6.56
N PRO A 163 11.22 -6.53 7.88
CA PRO A 163 11.33 -5.43 8.82
C PRO A 163 12.68 -4.71 8.64
N ILE A 164 12.70 -3.39 8.80
CA ILE A 164 13.92 -2.58 8.60
C ILE A 164 15.08 -2.99 9.54
N SER A 165 14.75 -3.57 10.70
CA SER A 165 15.71 -4.06 11.67
C SER A 165 16.33 -5.43 11.32
N ALA A 166 15.68 -6.17 10.41
CA ALA A 166 16.11 -7.53 10.06
C ALA A 166 17.30 -7.54 9.09
N PRO A 167 18.16 -8.57 9.15
CA PRO A 167 19.18 -8.79 8.14
C PRO A 167 18.56 -9.25 6.82
N ILE A 168 19.22 -8.96 5.71
CA ILE A 168 18.82 -9.43 4.38
C ILE A 168 18.91 -10.97 4.34
N PRO A 169 17.81 -11.69 4.00
CA PRO A 169 17.81 -13.14 3.99
C PRO A 169 18.67 -13.70 2.86
N GLY A 170 19.34 -14.83 3.14
CA GLY A 170 20.02 -15.60 2.12
C GLY A 170 19.15 -16.72 1.55
N PRO A 171 19.61 -17.43 0.49
CA PRO A 171 18.91 -18.58 -0.08
C PRO A 171 18.57 -19.67 0.96
N ASP A 172 19.44 -19.85 1.94
CA ASP A 172 19.27 -20.84 3.03
C ASP A 172 18.11 -20.50 3.99
N SER A 173 17.51 -19.32 3.84
CA SER A 173 16.35 -18.89 4.63
C SER A 173 15.01 -19.41 4.07
N TYR A 174 15.04 -20.10 2.93
CA TYR A 174 13.85 -20.58 2.22
C TYR A 174 13.85 -22.08 2.12
N ASP A 175 12.74 -22.70 2.48
CA ASP A 175 12.55 -24.16 2.37
C ASP A 175 12.29 -24.61 0.91
N ASP A 176 11.65 -23.75 0.11
CA ASP A 176 11.37 -24.01 -1.29
C ASP A 176 12.60 -23.68 -2.17
N PRO A 177 13.15 -24.65 -2.92
CA PRO A 177 14.27 -24.42 -3.82
C PRO A 177 14.01 -23.36 -4.90
N VAL A 178 12.76 -23.16 -5.31
CA VAL A 178 12.40 -22.12 -6.29
C VAL A 178 12.49 -20.74 -5.65
N GLU A 179 12.01 -20.59 -4.43
CA GLU A 179 12.14 -19.34 -3.66
C GLU A 179 13.60 -19.06 -3.34
N ALA A 180 14.37 -20.05 -2.89
CA ALA A 180 15.80 -19.94 -2.64
C ALA A 180 16.57 -19.45 -3.88
N GLY A 181 16.32 -20.05 -5.04
CA GLY A 181 16.94 -19.64 -6.30
C GLY A 181 16.48 -18.26 -6.79
N THR A 182 15.28 -17.84 -6.41
CA THR A 182 14.79 -16.49 -6.71
C THR A 182 15.45 -15.45 -5.82
N ALA A 183 15.63 -15.76 -4.55
CA ALA A 183 16.37 -14.90 -3.61
C ALA A 183 17.85 -14.74 -4.02
N GLU A 184 18.52 -15.81 -4.45
CA GLU A 184 19.89 -15.76 -4.93
C GLU A 184 20.04 -14.80 -6.12
N ARG A 185 19.18 -14.94 -7.14
CA ARG A 185 19.19 -14.03 -8.31
C ARG A 185 18.87 -12.59 -7.92
N ALA A 186 17.97 -12.39 -6.95
CA ALA A 186 17.63 -11.05 -6.47
C ALA A 186 18.81 -10.38 -5.75
N LEU A 187 19.52 -11.13 -4.90
CA LEU A 187 20.73 -10.64 -4.24
C LEU A 187 21.80 -10.24 -5.25
N GLU A 188 22.05 -11.10 -6.25
CA GLU A 188 23.02 -10.80 -7.32
C GLU A 188 22.61 -9.55 -8.10
N TYR A 189 21.34 -9.46 -8.53
CA TYR A 189 20.83 -8.32 -9.29
C TYR A 189 20.89 -7.00 -8.52
N MET A 190 20.56 -7.03 -7.23
CA MET A 190 20.57 -5.86 -6.36
C MET A 190 21.97 -5.51 -5.80
N GLY A 191 22.95 -6.39 -6.01
CA GLY A 191 24.30 -6.20 -5.45
C GLY A 191 24.34 -6.27 -3.92
N LEU A 192 23.43 -7.05 -3.32
CA LEU A 192 23.31 -7.18 -1.87
C LEU A 192 23.96 -8.46 -1.35
N THR A 193 24.37 -8.43 -0.09
CA THR A 193 24.98 -9.60 0.58
C THR A 193 24.02 -10.13 1.64
N ALA A 194 23.74 -11.43 1.60
CA ALA A 194 22.96 -12.10 2.63
C ALA A 194 23.56 -11.88 4.03
N GLY A 195 22.72 -11.67 5.03
CA GLY A 195 23.10 -11.42 6.41
C GLY A 195 23.53 -9.97 6.70
N SER A 196 23.73 -9.11 5.68
CA SER A 196 24.00 -7.69 5.90
C SER A 196 22.74 -6.94 6.31
N LYS A 197 22.90 -5.76 6.93
CA LYS A 197 21.78 -4.88 7.27
C LYS A 197 21.53 -3.89 6.14
N LEU A 198 20.25 -3.59 5.89
CA LEU A 198 19.89 -2.57 4.91
C LEU A 198 20.38 -1.17 5.27
N SER A 199 20.55 -0.88 6.57
CA SER A 199 21.19 0.37 7.03
C SER A 199 22.64 0.55 6.58
N ASP A 200 23.31 -0.52 6.21
CA ASP A 200 24.73 -0.51 5.81
C ASP A 200 24.89 -0.38 4.28
N VAL A 201 23.77 -0.41 3.55
CA VAL A 201 23.77 -0.26 2.08
C VAL A 201 24.00 1.19 1.71
N ALA A 202 25.05 1.44 0.91
CA ALA A 202 25.31 2.77 0.36
C ALA A 202 24.22 3.16 -0.64
N ILE A 203 23.68 4.37 -0.50
CA ILE A 203 22.65 4.92 -1.37
C ILE A 203 23.20 6.15 -2.07
N ASP A 204 23.03 6.25 -3.38
CA ASP A 204 23.40 7.40 -4.20
C ASP A 204 22.19 8.19 -4.72
N THR A 205 21.04 7.53 -4.78
CA THR A 205 19.79 8.13 -5.28
C THR A 205 18.61 7.81 -4.38
N VAL A 206 17.82 8.82 -4.05
CA VAL A 206 16.54 8.69 -3.33
C VAL A 206 15.41 9.12 -4.26
N PHE A 207 14.39 8.27 -4.37
CA PHE A 207 13.17 8.59 -5.09
C PHE A 207 11.99 8.59 -4.10
N ILE A 208 11.37 9.77 -3.93
CA ILE A 208 10.16 9.95 -3.11
C ILE A 208 8.99 10.15 -4.05
N GLY A 209 8.10 9.19 -4.07
CA GLY A 209 6.95 9.25 -4.94
C GLY A 209 6.53 7.91 -5.49
N SER A 210 5.59 7.89 -6.31
CA SER A 210 5.07 6.83 -7.18
C SER A 210 3.55 6.96 -7.33
N CYS A 211 2.91 6.04 -8.05
CA CYS A 211 1.45 6.07 -8.24
C CYS A 211 0.67 5.69 -6.96
N THR A 212 1.19 4.80 -6.14
CA THR A 212 0.51 4.33 -4.91
C THR A 212 0.70 5.29 -3.74
N ASN A 213 1.93 5.72 -3.49
CA ASN A 213 2.30 6.61 -2.38
C ASN A 213 3.02 7.85 -2.92
N SER A 214 2.28 8.87 -3.14
CA SER A 214 2.72 10.24 -3.38
C SER A 214 1.50 11.16 -3.35
N ARG A 215 0.58 10.84 -2.46
CA ARG A 215 -0.53 11.72 -2.12
C ARG A 215 -0.02 12.84 -1.23
N ILE A 216 -0.85 13.82 -0.97
CA ILE A 216 -0.43 15.00 -0.20
C ILE A 216 0.04 14.64 1.22
N GLU A 217 -0.56 13.65 1.88
CA GLU A 217 -0.12 13.21 3.21
C GLU A 217 1.27 12.58 3.19
N ASP A 218 1.60 11.82 2.14
CA ASP A 218 2.93 11.21 1.96
C ASP A 218 4.00 12.30 1.78
N LEU A 219 3.70 13.33 0.96
CA LEU A 219 4.61 14.46 0.74
C LEU A 219 4.78 15.30 2.02
N ARG A 220 3.70 15.50 2.80
CA ARG A 220 3.79 16.18 4.10
C ARG A 220 4.67 15.40 5.08
N ALA A 221 4.52 14.08 5.13
CA ALA A 221 5.35 13.21 5.98
C ALA A 221 6.82 13.26 5.56
N ALA A 222 7.11 13.15 4.26
CA ALA A 222 8.47 13.28 3.73
C ALA A 222 9.07 14.66 4.00
N ALA A 223 8.31 15.74 3.79
CA ALA A 223 8.74 17.10 4.07
C ALA A 223 9.02 17.34 5.57
N ALA A 224 8.26 16.70 6.46
CA ALA A 224 8.52 16.78 7.91
C ALA A 224 9.89 16.16 8.27
N VAL A 225 10.30 15.11 7.59
CA VAL A 225 11.63 14.50 7.76
C VAL A 225 12.72 15.40 7.15
N ALA A 226 12.50 15.98 5.97
CA ALA A 226 13.49 16.79 5.24
C ALA A 226 13.69 18.18 5.87
N ARG A 227 12.69 18.73 6.52
CA ARG A 227 12.67 20.10 7.03
C ARG A 227 13.86 20.39 7.97
N GLY A 228 14.65 21.42 7.60
CA GLY A 228 15.84 21.85 8.36
C GLY A 228 17.02 20.89 8.27
N ARG A 229 16.97 19.91 7.38
CA ARG A 229 18.08 18.96 7.13
C ARG A 229 18.65 19.17 5.73
N LYS A 230 19.80 18.57 5.48
CA LYS A 230 20.42 18.48 4.16
C LYS A 230 20.58 17.03 3.77
N VAL A 231 20.40 16.73 2.48
CA VAL A 231 20.78 15.45 1.92
C VAL A 231 22.30 15.30 1.97
N HIS A 232 22.78 14.06 1.99
CA HIS A 232 24.21 13.80 1.99
C HIS A 232 24.85 14.28 0.66
N ASP A 233 26.07 14.81 0.74
CA ASP A 233 26.81 15.26 -0.43
C ASP A 233 26.95 14.14 -1.48
N GLY A 234 26.66 14.47 -2.73
CA GLY A 234 26.68 13.53 -3.84
C GLY A 234 25.41 12.67 -4.01
N MET A 235 24.44 12.75 -3.10
CA MET A 235 23.16 12.06 -3.22
C MET A 235 22.20 12.83 -4.14
N ARG A 236 21.60 12.14 -5.09
CA ARG A 236 20.53 12.67 -5.93
C ARG A 236 19.16 12.36 -5.31
N THR A 237 18.31 13.37 -5.14
CA THR A 237 16.96 13.16 -4.63
C THR A 237 15.92 13.62 -5.65
N LEU A 238 14.93 12.78 -5.88
CA LEU A 238 13.80 13.05 -6.78
C LEU A 238 12.51 12.97 -5.97
N VAL A 239 11.66 14.00 -6.06
CA VAL A 239 10.33 14.03 -5.45
C VAL A 239 9.29 14.17 -6.54
N VAL A 240 8.42 13.16 -6.67
CA VAL A 240 7.43 13.09 -7.75
C VAL A 240 6.03 12.99 -7.16
N PRO A 241 5.22 14.07 -7.22
CA PRO A 241 3.82 14.04 -6.80
C PRO A 241 2.98 13.07 -7.62
N GLY A 242 1.98 12.44 -7.00
CA GLY A 242 1.15 11.41 -7.62
C GLY A 242 0.16 11.93 -8.67
N SER A 243 -0.14 13.23 -8.68
CA SER A 243 -0.99 13.88 -9.67
C SER A 243 -0.68 15.37 -9.76
N PHE A 244 -1.22 16.03 -10.79
CA PHE A 244 -1.13 17.48 -10.92
C PHE A 244 -1.80 18.23 -9.76
N GLU A 245 -2.93 17.73 -9.27
CA GLU A 245 -3.65 18.32 -8.14
C GLU A 245 -2.80 18.25 -6.87
N VAL A 246 -2.20 17.09 -6.59
CA VAL A 246 -1.29 16.91 -5.46
C VAL A 246 -0.06 17.81 -5.60
N LYS A 247 0.49 17.96 -6.81
CA LYS A 247 1.61 18.87 -7.07
C LYS A 247 1.23 20.31 -6.73
N THR A 248 0.10 20.79 -7.27
CA THR A 248 -0.39 22.16 -7.02
C THR A 248 -0.59 22.39 -5.52
N GLN A 249 -1.25 21.47 -4.84
CA GLN A 249 -1.47 21.58 -3.39
C GLN A 249 -0.14 21.57 -2.61
N ALA A 250 0.82 20.72 -2.99
CA ALA A 250 2.13 20.68 -2.34
C ALA A 250 2.90 22.00 -2.52
N GLU A 251 2.81 22.63 -3.70
CA GLU A 251 3.40 23.95 -3.99
C GLU A 251 2.69 25.07 -3.18
N GLU A 252 1.37 25.05 -3.10
CA GLU A 252 0.59 26.01 -2.27
C GLU A 252 0.93 25.89 -0.78
N GLU A 253 1.20 24.66 -0.29
CA GLU A 253 1.64 24.41 1.08
C GLU A 253 3.14 24.69 1.31
N GLY A 254 3.91 24.99 0.26
CA GLY A 254 5.34 25.26 0.33
C GLY A 254 6.20 23.99 0.59
N LEU A 255 5.66 22.80 0.32
CA LEU A 255 6.40 21.54 0.52
C LEU A 255 7.54 21.40 -0.50
N ASP A 256 7.34 21.91 -1.72
CA ASP A 256 8.38 21.94 -2.77
C ASP A 256 9.60 22.74 -2.32
N GLN A 257 9.39 23.86 -1.61
CA GLN A 257 10.48 24.66 -1.08
C GLN A 257 11.25 23.91 0.01
N VAL A 258 10.55 23.15 0.87
CA VAL A 258 11.22 22.33 1.90
C VAL A 258 12.15 21.30 1.26
N PHE A 259 11.72 20.64 0.17
CA PHE A 259 12.58 19.66 -0.54
C PHE A 259 13.75 20.35 -1.26
N LYS A 260 13.52 21.49 -1.92
CA LYS A 260 14.59 22.28 -2.56
C LYS A 260 15.61 22.79 -1.54
N ASP A 261 15.17 23.20 -0.37
CA ASP A 261 16.04 23.66 0.71
C ASP A 261 16.86 22.49 1.32
N ALA A 262 16.36 21.27 1.22
CA ALA A 262 17.06 20.08 1.68
C ALA A 262 18.17 19.61 0.70
N GLY A 263 18.08 19.93 -0.59
CA GLY A 263 19.12 19.65 -1.60
C GLY A 263 18.62 18.98 -2.85
#